data_5378d92c65bded21d27a3e602ca7e950
#
_entry.id   5378d92c65bded21d27a3e602ca7e950
#
_cell.length_a   1.000
_cell.length_b   1.000
_cell.length_c   1.000
_cell.angle_alpha   90.00
_cell.angle_beta   90.00
_cell.angle_gamma   90.00
#
_symmetry.space_group_name_H-M   'P 1'
#
loop_
_entity.id
_entity.type
_entity.pdbx_description
1 polymer ?
#
loop_
_entity_poly.entity_id
_entity_poly.type
_entity_poly.pdbx_seq_one_letter_code
_entity_poly.pdbx_strand_id
1 'polypeptide(L)'
;MYMLRTSSSHKEGCERRWNLNSLKFVGKDSVEGVEVETVEWEFTPEGRPAKFHSVPGTKELIEADLVFLAMGFTGVPTTSPIVAQLGLQQTPRTALIPDVAKNIYCVGDCANGASLVVRALASGKSLQI
;
A
#
# COMPACT_ATOMS: atom_id res chain seq x y z
N MET A 1 -21.37 -3.14 -2.06
CA MET A 1 -21.57 -3.18 -0.59
C MET A 1 -20.20 -3.23 0.08
N TYR A 2 -19.81 -2.16 0.80
CA TYR A 2 -18.55 -2.14 1.55
C TYR A 2 -18.69 -3.04 2.76
N MET A 3 -17.84 -4.05 2.84
CA MET A 3 -17.71 -4.82 4.08
C MET A 3 -16.57 -4.22 4.91
N LEU A 4 -16.88 -3.52 5.98
CA LEU A 4 -15.94 -3.15 7.02
C LEU A 4 -15.50 -4.43 7.73
N ARG A 5 -14.33 -4.93 7.37
CA ARG A 5 -13.79 -6.14 7.99
C ARG A 5 -13.06 -5.78 9.28
N THR A 6 -13.30 -6.57 10.32
CA THR A 6 -12.57 -6.48 11.58
C THR A 6 -11.64 -7.69 11.68
N SER A 7 -10.35 -7.46 11.89
CA SER A 7 -9.37 -8.50 12.19
C SER A 7 -9.18 -8.64 13.71
N SER A 8 -8.47 -9.69 14.14
CA SER A 8 -8.08 -9.85 15.54
C SER A 8 -7.30 -8.65 16.07
N SER A 9 -6.37 -8.11 15.29
CA SER A 9 -5.60 -6.93 15.67
C SER A 9 -6.46 -5.68 15.94
N HIS A 10 -7.55 -5.52 15.21
CA HIS A 10 -8.49 -4.41 15.48
C HIS A 10 -9.26 -4.57 16.79
N LYS A 11 -9.30 -5.78 17.35
CA LYS A 11 -9.97 -6.06 18.64
C LYS A 11 -9.08 -5.82 19.86
N GLU A 12 -7.78 -5.61 19.65
CA GLU A 12 -6.81 -5.36 20.72
C GLU A 12 -6.98 -3.98 21.36
N GLY A 13 -7.74 -3.11 20.73
CA GLY A 13 -8.14 -1.81 21.25
C GLY A 13 -7.50 -0.66 20.45
N CYS A 14 -8.36 0.04 19.71
CA CYS A 14 -8.01 1.29 19.04
C CYS A 14 -9.29 2.05 18.69
N GLU A 15 -9.18 3.36 18.57
CA GLU A 15 -10.23 4.13 17.92
C GLU A 15 -10.08 3.97 16.40
N ARG A 16 -11.18 3.59 15.74
CA ARG A 16 -11.20 3.41 14.29
C ARG A 16 -12.06 4.50 13.66
N ARG A 17 -11.45 5.27 12.80
CA ARG A 17 -12.10 6.33 12.05
C ARG A 17 -12.03 6.04 10.55
N TRP A 18 -13.09 6.36 9.85
CA TRP A 18 -13.26 6.05 8.43
C TRP A 18 -13.47 7.32 7.62
N ASN A 19 -13.26 7.22 6.31
CA ASN A 19 -13.45 8.32 5.38
C ASN A 19 -12.61 9.56 5.74
N LEU A 20 -11.41 9.35 6.24
CA LEU A 20 -10.44 10.41 6.51
C LEU A 20 -9.36 10.44 5.43
N ASN A 21 -9.07 11.62 4.95
CA ASN A 21 -7.93 11.91 4.10
C ASN A 21 -6.87 12.66 4.93
N SER A 22 -5.67 12.10 5.01
CA SER A 22 -4.54 12.75 5.69
C SER A 22 -3.93 13.80 4.77
N LEU A 23 -3.86 15.04 5.22
CA LEU A 23 -3.39 16.18 4.43
C LEU A 23 -1.91 16.44 4.63
N LYS A 24 -1.47 16.50 5.89
CA LYS A 24 -0.06 16.74 6.26
C LYS A 24 0.21 16.35 7.70
N PHE A 25 1.49 16.15 7.98
CA PHE A 25 1.98 16.09 9.35
C PHE A 25 2.20 17.51 9.90
N VAL A 26 1.96 17.67 11.19
CA VAL A 26 2.17 18.90 11.94
C VAL A 26 3.21 18.64 13.02
N GLY A 27 4.10 19.61 13.23
CA GLY A 27 5.17 19.58 14.20
C GLY A 27 6.40 20.31 13.69
N LYS A 28 7.33 20.65 14.56
CA LYS A 28 8.55 21.38 14.21
C LYS A 28 9.77 20.46 14.18
N ASP A 29 10.12 19.88 15.31
CA ASP A 29 11.29 19.00 15.47
C ASP A 29 10.88 17.50 15.52
N SER A 30 9.64 17.25 15.85
CA SER A 30 9.00 15.93 15.86
C SER A 30 7.57 16.06 15.38
N VAL A 31 6.92 14.94 15.09
CA VAL A 31 5.49 14.95 14.77
C VAL A 31 4.69 15.26 16.04
N GLU A 32 3.77 16.19 15.93
CA GLU A 32 2.83 16.61 17.00
C GLU A 32 1.39 16.26 16.63
N GLY A 33 1.16 15.93 15.35
CA GLY A 33 -0.17 15.52 14.88
C GLY A 33 -0.26 15.36 13.39
N VAL A 34 -1.45 14.98 12.95
CA VAL A 34 -1.83 14.83 11.54
C VAL A 34 -3.08 15.65 11.27
N GLU A 35 -2.97 16.58 10.33
CA GLU A 35 -4.14 17.29 9.82
C GLU A 35 -4.90 16.38 8.85
N VAL A 36 -6.18 16.18 9.13
CA VAL A 36 -7.05 15.32 8.32
C VAL A 36 -8.34 16.06 7.94
N GLU A 37 -9.03 15.52 6.95
CA GLU A 37 -10.37 15.99 6.57
C GLU A 37 -11.27 14.78 6.28
N THR A 38 -12.57 14.96 6.44
CA THR A 38 -13.54 13.96 6.03
C THR A 38 -13.72 13.97 4.53
N VAL A 39 -13.89 12.79 3.93
CA VAL A 39 -14.15 12.63 2.50
C VAL A 39 -15.37 11.79 2.22
N GLU A 40 -16.04 12.11 1.13
CA GLU A 40 -17.14 11.30 0.57
C GLU A 40 -16.67 10.61 -0.70
N TRP A 41 -16.95 9.31 -0.81
CA TRP A 41 -16.54 8.49 -1.94
C TRP A 41 -17.62 8.36 -2.99
N GLU A 42 -17.24 8.57 -4.24
CA GLU A 42 -18.03 8.12 -5.38
C GLU A 42 -17.65 6.69 -5.75
N PHE A 43 -18.65 5.94 -6.15
CA PHE A 43 -18.49 4.54 -6.50
C PHE A 43 -18.87 4.27 -7.95
N THR A 44 -18.17 3.33 -8.59
CA THR A 44 -18.58 2.81 -9.90
C THR A 44 -19.88 2.01 -9.76
N PRO A 45 -20.57 1.73 -10.89
CA PRO A 45 -21.77 0.86 -10.88
C PRO A 45 -21.53 -0.51 -10.24
N GLU A 46 -20.29 -1.01 -10.31
CA GLU A 46 -19.85 -2.28 -9.71
C GLU A 46 -19.52 -2.16 -8.21
N GLY A 47 -19.72 -0.97 -7.61
CA GLY A 47 -19.48 -0.71 -6.20
C GLY A 47 -17.99 -0.56 -5.82
N ARG A 48 -17.12 -0.21 -6.78
CA ARG A 48 -15.70 0.08 -6.49
C ARG A 48 -15.51 1.58 -6.25
N PRO A 49 -14.60 1.99 -5.33
CA PRO A 49 -14.27 3.40 -5.15
C PRO A 49 -13.65 3.93 -6.45
N ALA A 50 -14.20 5.04 -6.95
CA ALA A 50 -13.70 5.72 -8.14
C ALA A 50 -12.89 6.96 -7.78
N LYS A 51 -13.47 7.87 -7.02
CA LYS A 51 -12.84 9.08 -6.51
C LYS A 51 -13.49 9.51 -5.20
N PHE A 52 -12.91 10.51 -4.56
CA PHE A 52 -13.50 11.11 -3.36
C PHE A 52 -13.52 12.63 -3.48
N HIS A 53 -14.33 13.24 -2.66
CA HIS A 53 -14.45 14.68 -2.48
C HIS A 53 -14.25 15.04 -1.02
N SER A 54 -13.48 16.10 -0.77
CA SER A 54 -13.34 16.65 0.57
C SER A 54 -14.64 17.29 1.02
N VAL A 55 -15.07 17.01 2.26
CA VAL A 55 -16.22 17.66 2.87
C VAL A 55 -15.76 19.00 3.46
N PRO A 56 -16.30 20.15 3.00
CA PRO A 56 -15.87 21.45 3.47
C PRO A 56 -16.10 21.62 4.99
N GLY A 57 -15.14 22.26 5.67
CA GLY A 57 -15.25 22.57 7.11
C GLY A 57 -14.99 21.39 8.05
N THR A 58 -14.50 20.25 7.55
CA THR A 58 -14.22 19.05 8.36
C THR A 58 -12.76 18.86 8.70
N LYS A 59 -11.90 19.83 8.37
CA LYS A 59 -10.47 19.78 8.74
C LYS A 59 -10.31 19.78 10.25
N GLU A 60 -9.53 18.84 10.73
CA GLU A 60 -9.19 18.70 12.14
C GLU A 60 -7.74 18.26 12.31
N LEU A 61 -7.17 18.52 13.48
CA LEU A 61 -5.87 18.03 13.89
C LEU A 61 -6.08 16.84 14.83
N ILE A 62 -5.53 15.69 14.45
CA ILE A 62 -5.40 14.55 15.35
C ILE A 62 -4.02 14.64 15.99
N GLU A 63 -3.97 14.88 17.29
CA GLU A 63 -2.73 14.92 18.06
C GLU A 63 -2.08 13.53 18.10
N ALA A 64 -0.77 13.48 17.85
CA ALA A 64 -0.02 12.22 17.84
C ALA A 64 1.48 12.47 17.99
N ASP A 65 2.11 11.75 18.89
CA ASP A 65 3.56 11.75 19.10
C ASP A 65 4.29 10.78 18.16
N LEU A 66 3.55 9.83 17.55
CA LEU A 66 4.07 8.85 16.62
C LEU A 66 3.02 8.49 15.58
N VAL A 67 3.43 8.45 14.31
CA VAL A 67 2.55 8.12 13.20
C VAL A 67 3.15 7.01 12.35
N PHE A 68 2.39 5.96 12.09
CA PHE A 68 2.77 4.89 11.18
C PHE A 68 2.02 5.00 9.85
N LEU A 69 2.77 5.00 8.75
CA LEU A 69 2.21 4.91 7.41
C LEU A 69 2.05 3.45 7.02
N ALA A 70 0.83 2.92 7.15
CA ALA A 70 0.48 1.54 6.83
C ALA A 70 -0.32 1.44 5.52
N MET A 71 0.19 2.06 4.45
CA MET A 71 -0.51 2.26 3.17
C MET A 71 -0.14 1.23 2.09
N GLY A 72 0.38 0.07 2.49
CA GLY A 72 0.81 -0.98 1.58
C GLY A 72 2.28 -0.89 1.18
N PHE A 73 2.62 -1.37 0.01
CA PHE A 73 4.00 -1.58 -0.44
C PHE A 73 4.25 -0.95 -1.80
N THR A 74 5.47 -0.46 -2.02
CA THR A 74 5.88 0.19 -3.27
C THR A 74 6.51 -0.77 -4.28
N GLY A 75 6.73 -2.03 -3.90
CA GLY A 75 7.41 -3.03 -4.75
C GLY A 75 8.94 -2.96 -4.66
N VAL A 76 9.64 -3.43 -5.68
CA VAL A 76 11.11 -3.46 -5.71
C VAL A 76 11.64 -2.07 -6.03
N PRO A 77 12.53 -1.49 -5.20
CA PRO A 77 13.12 -0.18 -5.49
C PRO A 77 13.86 -0.18 -6.84
N THR A 78 13.64 0.85 -7.64
CA THR A 78 14.34 1.01 -8.94
C THR A 78 15.86 1.17 -8.77
N THR A 79 16.28 1.64 -7.59
CA THR A 79 17.69 1.77 -7.19
C THR A 79 18.30 0.48 -6.64
N SER A 80 17.54 -0.62 -6.61
CA SER A 80 18.06 -1.90 -6.13
C SER A 80 19.25 -2.36 -6.98
N PRO A 81 20.41 -2.67 -6.37
CA PRO A 81 21.61 -3.07 -7.12
C PRO A 81 21.37 -4.26 -8.05
N ILE A 82 20.55 -5.22 -7.67
CA ILE A 82 20.25 -6.41 -8.49
C ILE A 82 19.54 -6.05 -9.80
N VAL A 83 18.72 -5.00 -9.82
CA VAL A 83 18.02 -4.52 -11.02
C VAL A 83 19.05 -4.05 -12.05
N ALA A 84 20.00 -3.22 -11.62
CA ALA A 84 21.05 -2.70 -12.49
C ALA A 84 22.07 -3.79 -12.91
N GLN A 85 22.54 -4.63 -11.98
CA GLN A 85 23.53 -5.67 -12.23
C GLN A 85 23.06 -6.73 -13.22
N LEU A 86 21.76 -7.11 -13.14
CA LEU A 86 21.18 -8.11 -14.04
C LEU A 86 20.51 -7.48 -15.27
N GLY A 87 20.43 -6.14 -15.33
CA GLY A 87 19.74 -5.42 -16.41
C GLY A 87 18.25 -5.76 -16.48
N LEU A 88 17.60 -5.93 -15.31
CA LEU A 88 16.20 -6.30 -15.22
C LEU A 88 15.29 -5.12 -15.54
N GLN A 89 14.18 -5.42 -16.19
CA GLN A 89 13.11 -4.47 -16.40
C GLN A 89 12.07 -4.56 -15.29
N GLN A 90 11.37 -3.46 -15.08
CA GLN A 90 10.29 -3.38 -14.10
C GLN A 90 9.00 -2.88 -14.74
N THR A 91 7.88 -3.35 -14.21
CA THR A 91 6.56 -2.81 -14.55
C THR A 91 6.39 -1.39 -13.97
N PRO A 92 5.36 -0.62 -14.39
CA PRO A 92 5.04 0.67 -13.76
C PRO A 92 4.78 0.60 -12.25
N ARG A 93 4.45 -0.58 -11.73
CA ARG A 93 4.28 -0.85 -10.28
C ARG A 93 5.53 -1.43 -9.63
N THR A 94 6.69 -1.31 -10.31
CA THR A 94 8.00 -1.76 -9.84
C THR A 94 8.13 -3.27 -9.59
N ALA A 95 7.23 -4.10 -10.12
CA ALA A 95 7.41 -5.53 -10.14
C ALA A 95 8.48 -5.91 -11.19
N LEU A 96 9.31 -6.91 -10.88
CA LEU A 96 10.36 -7.38 -11.78
C LEU A 96 9.77 -8.20 -12.93
N ILE A 97 10.29 -7.97 -14.13
CA ILE A 97 9.97 -8.76 -15.32
C ILE A 97 11.07 -9.81 -15.50
N PRO A 98 10.74 -11.11 -15.64
CA PRO A 98 11.72 -12.15 -15.86
C PRO A 98 12.43 -11.97 -17.20
N ASP A 99 13.71 -12.33 -17.26
CA ASP A 99 14.48 -12.41 -18.50
C ASP A 99 14.87 -13.87 -18.77
N VAL A 100 13.93 -14.61 -19.37
CA VAL A 100 14.07 -16.04 -19.63
C VAL A 100 15.26 -16.35 -20.55
N ALA A 101 15.61 -15.44 -21.46
CA ALA A 101 16.77 -15.59 -22.34
C ALA A 101 18.10 -15.62 -21.58
N LYS A 102 18.14 -15.02 -20.39
CA LYS A 102 19.28 -15.05 -19.48
C LYS A 102 19.11 -16.04 -18.32
N ASN A 103 18.11 -16.93 -18.37
CA ASN A 103 17.77 -17.83 -17.27
C ASN A 103 17.44 -17.10 -15.96
N ILE A 104 16.85 -15.91 -16.03
CA ILE A 104 16.44 -15.14 -14.87
C ILE A 104 14.92 -15.23 -14.71
N TYR A 105 14.51 -15.76 -13.58
CA TYR A 105 13.09 -15.92 -13.22
C TYR A 105 12.78 -15.08 -12.01
N CYS A 106 11.57 -14.53 -11.97
CA CYS A 106 11.07 -13.70 -10.88
C CYS A 106 9.82 -14.36 -10.31
N VAL A 107 9.78 -14.55 -8.99
CA VAL A 107 8.67 -15.19 -8.29
C VAL A 107 8.36 -14.47 -6.97
N GLY A 108 7.19 -14.75 -6.40
CA GLY A 108 6.78 -14.14 -5.15
C GLY A 108 6.49 -12.65 -5.26
N ASP A 109 6.77 -11.93 -4.20
CA ASP A 109 6.40 -10.52 -4.08
C ASP A 109 7.13 -9.61 -5.08
N CYS A 110 8.36 -9.94 -5.43
CA CYS A 110 9.11 -9.14 -6.41
C CYS A 110 8.51 -9.18 -7.82
N ALA A 111 7.80 -10.25 -8.17
CA ALA A 111 7.15 -10.42 -9.47
C ALA A 111 5.67 -10.01 -9.44
N ASN A 112 4.97 -10.31 -8.34
CA ASN A 112 3.52 -10.20 -8.27
C ASN A 112 3.03 -9.04 -7.38
N GLY A 113 3.94 -8.31 -6.74
CA GLY A 113 3.65 -7.34 -5.70
C GLY A 113 3.45 -8.01 -4.33
N ALA A 114 3.76 -7.25 -3.27
CA ALA A 114 3.68 -7.75 -1.90
C ALA A 114 2.26 -8.14 -1.51
N SER A 115 2.12 -9.33 -0.95
CA SER A 115 0.82 -9.89 -0.57
C SER A 115 0.97 -10.97 0.52
N LEU A 116 0.15 -12.01 0.50
CA LEU A 116 0.19 -13.09 1.46
C LEU A 116 1.37 -14.05 1.18
N VAL A 117 2.04 -14.53 2.24
CA VAL A 117 3.14 -15.50 2.14
C VAL A 117 2.74 -16.73 1.32
N VAL A 118 1.52 -17.22 1.48
CA VAL A 118 1.03 -18.38 0.71
C VAL A 118 1.02 -18.14 -0.80
N ARG A 119 0.82 -16.89 -1.25
CA ARG A 119 0.89 -16.54 -2.67
C ARG A 119 2.32 -16.52 -3.17
N ALA A 120 3.24 -15.99 -2.37
CA ALA A 120 4.67 -16.00 -2.70
C ALA A 120 5.19 -17.43 -2.82
N LEU A 121 4.84 -18.31 -1.87
CA LEU A 121 5.19 -19.72 -1.92
C LEU A 121 4.58 -20.44 -3.13
N ALA A 122 3.30 -20.19 -3.43
CA ALA A 122 2.64 -20.77 -4.60
C ALA A 122 3.31 -20.32 -5.91
N SER A 123 3.68 -19.05 -6.02
CA SER A 123 4.42 -18.50 -7.16
C SER A 123 5.78 -19.20 -7.33
N GLY A 124 6.54 -19.41 -6.24
CA GLY A 124 7.78 -20.17 -6.30
C GLY A 124 7.59 -21.61 -6.72
N LYS A 125 6.53 -22.26 -6.21
CA LYS A 125 6.21 -23.65 -6.52
C LYS A 125 5.76 -23.86 -7.96
N SER A 126 5.14 -22.86 -8.59
CA SER A 126 4.72 -22.91 -9.98
C SER A 126 5.86 -22.73 -10.99
N LEU A 127 7.04 -22.31 -10.53
CA LEU A 127 8.24 -22.25 -11.36
C LEU A 127 8.83 -23.66 -11.47
N GLN A 128 8.26 -24.44 -12.38
CA GLN A 128 8.86 -25.72 -12.77
C GLN A 128 9.90 -25.43 -13.87
N ILE A 129 11.19 -25.59 -13.51
CA ILE A 129 12.31 -25.54 -14.43
C ILE A 129 12.61 -26.96 -14.89
#